data_c29205d14a783241fd9a483ec90bcb0f
#
_entry.id   c29205d14a783241fd9a483ec90bcb0f
#
_cell.length_a   1.000
_cell.length_b   1.000
_cell.length_c   1.000
_cell.angle_alpha   90.00
_cell.angle_beta   90.00
_cell.angle_gamma   90.00
#
_symmetry.space_group_name_H-M   'P 1'
#
loop_
_entity.id
_entity.type
_entity.pdbx_description
1 polymer ?
#
loop_
_entity_poly.entity_id
_entity_poly.type
_entity_poly.pdbx_seq_one_letter_code
_entity_poly.pdbx_strand_id
1 'polypeptide(L)'
;MVTTQGLPLAGAQVNLLDGPRTRTNERGQWTLTDAPLGTRLLEVRAISYYPDRSAVNVVAGASPVRVVLLTLKAVLDTVRVTAARLTDHGSGFEDRRRTIGIGRFLTREDIAKRAVMSTSELFRTVPGFNIGLDILMRSAFGDCSPSLYIDNNLVSKRDSGLLALDIDAWVRPNEISGIEIYFDQVPSQFQAGMTGCGAIVIWTRK
;
A
#
# COMPACT_ATOMS: atom_id res chain seq x y z
N MET A 1 6.29 -15.85 29.48
CA MET A 1 5.04 -15.18 29.88
C MET A 1 4.24 -14.80 28.66
N VAL A 2 2.94 -15.03 28.64
CA VAL A 2 2.06 -14.59 27.54
C VAL A 2 1.28 -13.36 28.00
N THR A 3 1.25 -12.31 27.17
CA THR A 3 0.61 -11.04 27.51
C THR A 3 -0.15 -10.47 26.32
N THR A 4 -1.08 -9.54 26.59
CA THR A 4 -1.67 -8.65 25.61
C THR A 4 -1.63 -7.23 26.16
N GLN A 5 -1.15 -6.25 25.39
CA GLN A 5 -1.00 -4.86 25.84
C GLN A 5 -0.34 -4.70 27.23
N GLY A 6 0.57 -5.62 27.56
CA GLY A 6 1.25 -5.63 28.86
C GLY A 6 0.52 -6.37 30.00
N LEU A 7 -0.73 -6.78 29.82
CA LEU A 7 -1.50 -7.55 30.80
C LEU A 7 -1.25 -9.06 30.65
N PRO A 8 -1.13 -9.83 31.76
CA PRO A 8 -0.95 -11.26 31.68
C PRO A 8 -2.18 -11.95 31.08
N LEU A 9 -1.95 -12.98 30.28
CA LEU A 9 -3.01 -13.77 29.64
C LEU A 9 -3.02 -15.18 30.19
N ALA A 10 -4.08 -15.51 30.93
CA ALA A 10 -4.31 -16.84 31.50
C ALA A 10 -4.94 -17.79 30.49
N GLY A 11 -4.72 -19.09 30.64
CA GLY A 11 -5.35 -20.14 29.84
C GLY A 11 -4.86 -20.26 28.39
N ALA A 12 -3.88 -19.46 27.96
CA ALA A 12 -3.29 -19.59 26.65
C ALA A 12 -2.59 -20.94 26.49
N GLN A 13 -2.80 -21.62 25.36
CA GLN A 13 -2.10 -22.85 24.99
C GLN A 13 -0.74 -22.50 24.45
N VAL A 14 0.29 -23.13 24.96
CA VAL A 14 1.69 -22.96 24.54
C VAL A 14 2.20 -24.33 24.09
N ASN A 15 2.49 -24.48 22.83
CA ASN A 15 2.93 -25.72 22.21
C ASN A 15 4.31 -25.53 21.60
N LEU A 16 5.22 -26.43 21.85
CA LEU A 16 6.41 -26.58 21.04
C LEU A 16 6.07 -27.52 19.87
N LEU A 17 6.32 -27.12 18.64
CA LEU A 17 6.05 -27.98 17.49
C LEU A 17 6.93 -29.22 17.62
N ASP A 18 6.33 -30.41 17.54
CA ASP A 18 6.98 -31.70 17.78
C ASP A 18 7.53 -31.89 19.21
N GLY A 19 6.93 -31.23 20.19
CA GLY A 19 7.38 -31.26 21.60
C GLY A 19 6.27 -31.09 22.62
N PRO A 20 6.63 -30.79 23.86
CA PRO A 20 5.69 -30.63 24.96
C PRO A 20 4.76 -29.44 24.77
N ARG A 21 3.61 -29.49 25.45
CA ARG A 21 2.59 -28.46 25.48
C ARG A 21 2.18 -28.14 26.91
N THR A 22 1.79 -26.91 27.14
CA THR A 22 1.32 -26.43 28.44
C THR A 22 0.26 -25.34 28.31
N ARG A 23 -0.24 -24.82 29.43
CA ARG A 23 -1.11 -23.63 29.46
C ARG A 23 -0.57 -22.59 30.42
N THR A 24 -0.87 -21.34 30.15
CA THR A 24 -0.52 -20.26 31.06
C THR A 24 -1.42 -20.26 32.30
N ASN A 25 -0.83 -19.92 33.44
CA ASN A 25 -1.55 -19.67 34.72
C ASN A 25 -2.17 -18.26 34.70
N GLU A 26 -2.83 -17.88 35.82
CA GLU A 26 -3.48 -16.56 35.98
C GLU A 26 -2.53 -15.38 35.82
N ARG A 27 -1.23 -15.57 36.04
CA ARG A 27 -0.19 -14.56 35.85
C ARG A 27 0.43 -14.59 34.47
N GLY A 28 -0.16 -15.36 33.51
CA GLY A 28 0.37 -15.52 32.16
C GLY A 28 1.68 -16.28 32.09
N GLN A 29 2.10 -16.97 33.16
CA GLN A 29 3.35 -17.72 33.24
C GLN A 29 3.13 -19.15 32.74
N TRP A 30 4.15 -19.72 32.13
CA TRP A 30 4.14 -21.08 31.63
C TRP A 30 5.55 -21.70 31.70
N THR A 31 5.57 -23.02 31.76
CA THR A 31 6.81 -23.82 31.74
C THR A 31 6.57 -25.03 30.85
N LEU A 32 7.52 -25.35 30.04
CA LEU A 32 7.57 -26.59 29.28
C LEU A 32 8.64 -27.48 29.89
N THR A 33 8.24 -28.66 30.38
CA THR A 33 9.15 -29.70 30.82
C THR A 33 9.56 -30.55 29.64
N ASP A 34 10.78 -31.10 29.67
CA ASP A 34 11.32 -32.00 28.65
C ASP A 34 11.37 -31.35 27.21
N ALA A 35 11.56 -30.04 27.14
CA ALA A 35 11.69 -29.35 25.89
C ALA A 35 13.05 -29.71 25.24
N PRO A 36 13.09 -30.22 23.99
CA PRO A 36 14.32 -30.54 23.31
C PRO A 36 15.14 -29.27 23.03
N LEU A 37 16.45 -29.34 23.28
CA LEU A 37 17.39 -28.23 23.05
C LEU A 37 17.47 -27.80 21.58
N GLY A 38 17.92 -26.57 21.35
CA GLY A 38 18.12 -25.99 20.01
C GLY A 38 16.96 -25.10 19.56
N THR A 39 17.01 -24.68 18.31
CA THR A 39 15.98 -23.82 17.71
C THR A 39 14.70 -24.65 17.47
N ARG A 40 13.59 -24.20 18.03
CA ARG A 40 12.28 -24.84 17.94
C ARG A 40 11.21 -23.84 17.57
N LEU A 41 10.14 -24.30 16.95
CA LEU A 41 8.98 -23.47 16.66
C LEU A 41 7.99 -23.54 17.83
N LEU A 42 7.76 -22.39 18.43
CA LEU A 42 6.78 -22.19 19.50
C LEU A 42 5.48 -21.67 18.89
N GLU A 43 4.37 -22.34 19.18
CA GLU A 43 3.03 -21.87 18.83
C GLU A 43 2.26 -21.52 20.12
N VAL A 44 1.70 -20.30 20.14
CA VAL A 44 0.86 -19.85 21.25
C VAL A 44 -0.52 -19.48 20.73
N ARG A 45 -1.57 -20.06 21.34
CA ARG A 45 -2.96 -19.82 20.97
C ARG A 45 -3.80 -19.47 22.20
N ALA A 46 -4.71 -18.51 22.01
CA ALA A 46 -5.75 -18.21 23.00
C ALA A 46 -7.06 -17.83 22.30
N ILE A 47 -8.18 -18.04 23.00
CA ILE A 47 -9.50 -17.67 22.46
C ILE A 47 -9.57 -16.15 22.27
N SER A 48 -10.08 -15.70 21.11
CA SER A 48 -10.17 -14.28 20.71
C SER A 48 -8.84 -13.60 20.42
N TYR A 49 -7.75 -14.34 20.30
CA TYR A 49 -6.44 -13.83 19.93
C TYR A 49 -5.93 -14.48 18.65
N TYR A 50 -5.13 -13.73 17.91
CA TYR A 50 -4.42 -14.24 16.75
C TYR A 50 -3.28 -15.17 17.20
N PRO A 51 -3.15 -16.38 16.65
CA PRO A 51 -2.07 -17.29 17.02
C PRO A 51 -0.69 -16.70 16.70
N ASP A 52 0.22 -16.80 17.65
CA ASP A 52 1.64 -16.48 17.42
C ASP A 52 2.43 -17.75 17.13
N ARG A 53 3.31 -17.68 16.12
CA ARG A 53 4.28 -18.71 15.79
C ARG A 53 5.65 -18.07 15.64
N SER A 54 6.53 -18.40 16.58
CA SER A 54 7.88 -17.82 16.62
C SER A 54 8.93 -18.89 16.85
N ALA A 55 10.10 -18.70 16.22
CA ALA A 55 11.26 -19.53 16.49
C ALA A 55 11.87 -19.14 17.83
N VAL A 56 12.05 -20.10 18.72
CA VAL A 56 12.69 -19.92 20.02
C VAL A 56 13.91 -20.81 20.14
N ASN A 57 14.97 -20.32 20.78
CA ASN A 57 16.14 -21.12 21.07
C ASN A 57 16.04 -21.69 22.49
N VAL A 58 15.86 -23.00 22.59
CA VAL A 58 15.76 -23.71 23.86
C VAL A 58 17.16 -24.04 24.34
N VAL A 59 17.59 -23.35 25.40
CA VAL A 59 18.91 -23.55 26.07
C VAL A 59 18.71 -23.64 27.56
N ALA A 60 19.51 -24.48 28.21
CA ALA A 60 19.51 -24.58 29.68
C ALA A 60 19.91 -23.23 30.30
N GLY A 61 19.15 -22.74 31.26
CA GLY A 61 19.43 -21.47 31.97
C GLY A 61 19.13 -20.20 31.17
N ALA A 62 18.45 -20.29 30.04
CA ALA A 62 18.04 -19.12 29.24
C ALA A 62 17.05 -18.22 29.98
N SER A 63 17.05 -16.94 29.61
CA SER A 63 16.07 -15.97 30.10
C SER A 63 14.64 -16.37 29.65
N PRO A 64 13.62 -16.07 30.50
CA PRO A 64 12.23 -16.39 30.16
C PRO A 64 11.76 -15.76 28.86
N VAL A 65 11.15 -16.56 28.00
CA VAL A 65 10.55 -16.09 26.74
C VAL A 65 9.25 -15.32 27.03
N ARG A 66 9.11 -14.16 26.42
CA ARG A 66 7.88 -13.35 26.47
C ARG A 66 7.20 -13.37 25.10
N VAL A 67 5.92 -13.74 25.08
CA VAL A 67 5.09 -13.74 23.87
C VAL A 67 3.97 -12.71 24.05
N VAL A 68 3.69 -11.94 23.02
CA VAL A 68 2.60 -10.95 23.01
C VAL A 68 1.59 -11.37 21.96
N LEU A 69 0.37 -11.67 22.37
CA LEU A 69 -0.72 -12.00 21.46
C LEU A 69 -1.54 -10.76 21.10
N LEU A 70 -1.90 -10.64 19.85
CA LEU A 70 -2.80 -9.61 19.34
C LEU A 70 -4.25 -10.11 19.40
N THR A 71 -5.19 -9.26 19.81
CA THR A 71 -6.61 -9.59 19.75
C THR A 71 -7.05 -9.73 18.29
N LEU A 72 -7.99 -10.62 18.00
CA LEU A 72 -8.59 -10.75 16.67
C LEU A 72 -9.18 -9.43 16.17
N LYS A 73 -9.75 -8.63 17.09
CA LYS A 73 -10.25 -7.30 16.77
C LYS A 73 -9.13 -6.37 16.28
N ALA A 74 -8.00 -6.33 16.99
CA ALA A 74 -6.85 -5.49 16.59
C ALA A 74 -6.29 -5.90 15.22
N VAL A 75 -6.25 -7.21 14.93
CA VAL A 75 -5.84 -7.72 13.61
C VAL A 75 -6.85 -7.35 12.54
N LEU A 76 -8.15 -7.52 12.81
CA LEU A 76 -9.22 -7.14 11.87
C LEU A 76 -9.25 -5.63 11.63
N ASP A 77 -9.04 -4.81 12.64
CA ASP A 77 -8.95 -3.35 12.48
C ASP A 77 -7.72 -2.97 11.65
N THR A 78 -6.59 -3.65 11.85
CA THR A 78 -5.38 -3.46 11.02
C THR A 78 -5.61 -3.90 9.58
N VAL A 79 -6.27 -5.04 9.37
CA VAL A 79 -6.64 -5.53 8.03
C VAL A 79 -7.65 -4.59 7.38
N ARG A 80 -8.62 -4.07 8.11
CA ARG A 80 -9.56 -3.05 7.60
C ARG A 80 -8.86 -1.77 7.16
N VAL A 81 -7.92 -1.27 7.97
CA VAL A 81 -7.12 -0.09 7.61
C VAL A 81 -6.24 -0.40 6.39
N THR A 82 -5.64 -1.58 6.33
CA THR A 82 -4.82 -2.00 5.19
C THR A 82 -5.69 -2.27 3.95
N ALA A 83 -6.85 -2.93 4.09
CA ALA A 83 -7.78 -3.14 2.99
C ALA A 83 -8.42 -1.83 2.52
N ALA A 84 -8.79 -0.92 3.42
CA ALA A 84 -9.24 0.42 3.05
C ALA A 84 -8.15 1.22 2.34
N ARG A 85 -6.88 1.04 2.72
CA ARG A 85 -5.73 1.59 1.98
C ARG A 85 -5.46 0.90 0.65
N LEU A 86 -5.76 -0.39 0.52
CA LEU A 86 -5.59 -1.17 -0.71
C LEU A 86 -6.78 -1.00 -1.67
N THR A 87 -7.99 -0.75 -1.16
CA THR A 87 -9.17 -0.42 -1.96
C THR A 87 -9.24 1.07 -2.31
N ASP A 88 -8.60 1.92 -1.53
CA ASP A 88 -8.26 3.25 -1.97
C ASP A 88 -7.03 3.14 -2.89
N HIS A 89 -7.31 3.03 -4.20
CA HIS A 89 -6.29 3.07 -5.25
C HIS A 89 -5.48 4.37 -5.19
N GLY A 90 -5.89 5.28 -4.32
CA GLY A 90 -5.20 6.46 -3.88
C GLY A 90 -4.17 6.28 -2.78
N SER A 91 -3.96 5.09 -2.18
CA SER A 91 -2.98 5.00 -1.08
C SER A 91 -1.58 5.39 -1.54
N GLY A 92 -1.17 4.95 -2.69
CA GLY A 92 0.05 5.44 -3.33
C GLY A 92 -0.04 6.91 -3.76
N PHE A 93 -1.20 7.37 -4.20
CA PHE A 93 -1.46 8.75 -4.59
C PHE A 93 -1.35 9.71 -3.39
N GLU A 94 -2.05 9.46 -2.29
CA GLU A 94 -2.03 10.31 -1.11
C GLU A 94 -0.66 10.34 -0.43
N ASP A 95 0.03 9.21 -0.38
CA ASP A 95 1.38 9.14 0.16
C ASP A 95 2.35 9.95 -0.71
N ARG A 96 2.29 9.82 -2.04
CA ARG A 96 3.12 10.62 -2.94
C ARG A 96 2.77 12.09 -2.88
N ARG A 97 1.50 12.44 -2.85
CA ARG A 97 1.04 13.82 -2.72
C ARG A 97 1.58 14.51 -1.47
N ARG A 98 1.74 13.77 -0.36
CA ARG A 98 2.23 14.30 0.92
C ARG A 98 3.74 14.29 1.04
N THR A 99 4.40 13.28 0.47
CA THR A 99 5.84 13.04 0.69
C THR A 99 6.72 13.46 -0.48
N ILE A 100 6.21 13.37 -1.71
CA ILE A 100 6.96 13.74 -2.90
C ILE A 100 6.65 15.20 -3.22
N GLY A 101 7.59 16.11 -2.95
CA GLY A 101 7.45 17.54 -3.24
C GLY A 101 7.52 17.90 -4.74
N ILE A 102 7.45 16.92 -5.63
CA ILE A 102 7.52 17.04 -7.09
C ILE A 102 6.24 16.49 -7.71
N GLY A 103 5.85 17.05 -8.85
CA GLY A 103 4.62 16.68 -9.54
C GLY A 103 3.43 17.56 -9.16
N ARG A 104 2.36 17.41 -9.92
CA ARG A 104 1.06 18.03 -9.65
C ARG A 104 0.02 16.96 -9.41
N PHE A 105 -0.83 17.20 -8.44
CA PHE A 105 -1.84 16.25 -8.01
C PHE A 105 -3.22 16.89 -8.13
N LEU A 106 -4.11 16.23 -8.86
CA LEU A 106 -5.51 16.59 -8.92
C LEU A 106 -6.28 15.58 -8.08
N THR A 107 -6.86 16.05 -6.99
CA THR A 107 -7.73 15.23 -6.15
C THR A 107 -9.11 15.07 -6.81
N ARG A 108 -9.89 14.12 -6.33
CA ARG A 108 -11.29 13.96 -6.74
C ARG A 108 -12.09 15.24 -6.59
N GLU A 109 -11.86 16.00 -5.53
CA GLU A 109 -12.54 17.27 -5.30
C GLU A 109 -12.15 18.32 -6.34
N ASP A 110 -10.86 18.36 -6.72
CA ASP A 110 -10.38 19.27 -7.76
C ASP A 110 -10.97 18.93 -9.12
N ILE A 111 -11.11 17.64 -9.43
CA ILE A 111 -11.71 17.15 -10.67
C ILE A 111 -13.21 17.50 -10.69
N ALA A 112 -13.92 17.24 -9.60
CA ALA A 112 -15.35 17.54 -9.49
C ALA A 112 -15.66 19.04 -9.62
N LYS A 113 -14.81 19.90 -9.04
CA LYS A 113 -14.95 21.37 -9.13
C LYS A 113 -14.79 21.90 -10.56
N ARG A 114 -14.05 21.20 -11.41
CA ARG A 114 -13.80 21.64 -12.80
C ARG A 114 -15.01 21.40 -13.72
N ALA A 115 -15.91 20.50 -13.34
CA ALA A 115 -17.16 20.18 -14.05
C ALA A 115 -16.97 19.93 -15.56
N VAL A 116 -15.88 19.22 -15.94
CA VAL A 116 -15.54 18.94 -17.33
C VAL A 116 -16.32 17.75 -17.85
N MET A 117 -16.54 17.70 -19.16
CA MET A 117 -17.26 16.61 -19.84
C MET A 117 -16.34 15.46 -20.23
N SER A 118 -15.06 15.75 -20.45
CA SER A 118 -14.04 14.77 -20.89
C SER A 118 -12.80 14.82 -20.02
N THR A 119 -12.05 13.72 -19.97
CA THR A 119 -10.84 13.61 -19.16
C THR A 119 -9.71 14.47 -19.73
N SER A 120 -9.61 14.59 -21.04
CA SER A 120 -8.62 15.44 -21.72
C SER A 120 -8.76 16.92 -21.34
N GLU A 121 -9.99 17.40 -21.10
CA GLU A 121 -10.24 18.78 -20.66
C GLU A 121 -9.63 19.12 -19.31
N LEU A 122 -9.45 18.13 -18.41
CA LEU A 122 -8.81 18.35 -17.12
C LEU A 122 -7.41 18.92 -17.27
N PHE A 123 -6.70 18.54 -18.31
CA PHE A 123 -5.32 18.96 -18.56
C PHE A 123 -5.22 20.36 -19.14
N ARG A 124 -6.29 20.90 -19.79
CA ARG A 124 -6.30 22.27 -20.36
C ARG A 124 -6.05 23.34 -19.29
N THR A 125 -6.47 23.08 -18.06
CA THR A 125 -6.31 24.03 -16.96
C THR A 125 -5.02 23.81 -16.17
N VAL A 126 -4.22 22.81 -16.54
CA VAL A 126 -2.94 22.54 -15.92
C VAL A 126 -1.83 23.21 -16.72
N PRO A 127 -1.10 24.18 -16.15
CA PRO A 127 0.02 24.80 -16.85
C PRO A 127 1.08 23.77 -17.25
N GLY A 128 1.61 23.88 -18.46
CA GLY A 128 2.60 22.97 -19.01
C GLY A 128 2.04 21.91 -19.95
N PHE A 129 0.73 21.94 -20.21
CA PHE A 129 0.11 21.14 -21.27
C PHE A 129 -0.25 21.97 -22.51
N ASN A 130 -0.12 21.34 -23.66
CA ASN A 130 -0.69 21.77 -24.92
C ASN A 130 -1.67 20.69 -25.39
N ILE A 131 -2.96 21.00 -25.43
CA ILE A 131 -4.03 20.05 -25.72
C ILE A 131 -4.67 20.41 -27.06
N GLY A 132 -4.39 19.60 -28.06
CA GLY A 132 -5.02 19.60 -29.37
C GLY A 132 -5.66 18.25 -29.67
N LEU A 133 -5.28 17.65 -30.81
CA LEU A 133 -5.58 16.24 -31.10
C LEU A 133 -4.77 15.34 -30.15
N ASP A 134 -3.55 15.75 -29.85
CA ASP A 134 -2.65 15.09 -28.90
C ASP A 134 -2.63 15.81 -27.56
N ILE A 135 -2.31 15.07 -26.52
CA ILE A 135 -1.96 15.60 -25.20
C ILE A 135 -0.44 15.70 -25.13
N LEU A 136 0.06 16.93 -25.18
CA LEU A 136 1.50 17.21 -25.14
C LEU A 136 1.86 17.90 -23.82
N MET A 137 3.01 17.53 -23.28
CA MET A 137 3.65 18.19 -22.16
C MET A 137 4.80 19.06 -22.65
N ARG A 138 4.96 20.23 -22.03
CA ARG A 138 6.11 21.10 -22.28
C ARG A 138 7.32 20.59 -21.51
N SER A 139 8.39 20.29 -22.21
CA SER A 139 9.69 19.93 -21.65
C SER A 139 10.76 20.96 -22.04
N ALA A 140 11.97 20.80 -21.48
CA ALA A 140 13.13 21.63 -21.84
C ALA A 140 13.52 21.50 -23.33
N PHE A 141 13.10 20.42 -24.00
CA PHE A 141 13.44 20.12 -25.41
C PHE A 141 12.25 20.32 -26.36
N GLY A 142 11.20 20.98 -25.91
CA GLY A 142 9.97 21.21 -26.66
C GLY A 142 8.78 20.38 -26.17
N ASP A 143 7.66 20.50 -26.90
CA ASP A 143 6.45 19.76 -26.56
C ASP A 143 6.62 18.27 -26.91
N CYS A 144 6.24 17.39 -26.01
CA CYS A 144 6.39 15.96 -26.15
C CYS A 144 5.21 15.19 -25.53
N SER A 145 4.94 13.97 -26.02
CA SER A 145 3.88 13.13 -25.51
C SER A 145 4.29 12.44 -24.20
N PRO A 146 3.52 12.58 -23.10
CA PRO A 146 3.81 11.90 -21.84
C PRO A 146 3.50 10.41 -21.91
N SER A 147 4.10 9.63 -21.00
CA SER A 147 3.63 8.28 -20.72
C SER A 147 2.36 8.33 -19.90
N LEU A 148 1.36 7.50 -20.25
CA LEU A 148 0.11 7.39 -19.52
C LEU A 148 0.03 6.06 -18.77
N TYR A 149 -0.28 6.17 -17.48
CA TYR A 149 -0.59 5.05 -16.61
C TYR A 149 -2.03 5.15 -16.11
N ILE A 150 -2.73 4.02 -16.10
CA ILE A 150 -4.05 3.87 -15.48
C ILE A 150 -3.95 2.74 -14.45
N ASP A 151 -4.26 3.03 -13.20
CA ASP A 151 -4.16 2.08 -12.08
C ASP A 151 -2.83 1.31 -12.07
N ASN A 152 -1.73 2.05 -12.19
CA ASN A 152 -0.36 1.52 -12.23
C ASN A 152 0.02 0.75 -13.51
N ASN A 153 -0.87 0.60 -14.48
CA ASN A 153 -0.60 -0.07 -15.74
C ASN A 153 -0.22 0.96 -16.81
N LEU A 154 0.89 0.72 -17.49
CA LEU A 154 1.31 1.56 -18.63
C LEU A 154 0.37 1.32 -19.81
N VAL A 155 -0.37 2.35 -20.22
CA VAL A 155 -1.37 2.29 -21.29
C VAL A 155 -0.83 2.90 -22.58
N SER A 156 -0.14 4.02 -22.51
CA SER A 156 0.48 4.67 -23.66
C SER A 156 1.90 5.11 -23.37
N LYS A 157 2.78 4.89 -24.35
CA LYS A 157 4.17 5.33 -24.34
C LYS A 157 4.33 6.53 -25.26
N ARG A 158 5.39 7.31 -25.06
CA ARG A 158 5.76 8.46 -25.86
C ARG A 158 5.72 8.21 -27.38
N ASP A 159 6.24 7.07 -27.83
CA ASP A 159 6.39 6.77 -29.25
C ASP A 159 5.07 6.48 -29.97
N SER A 160 4.01 6.20 -29.22
CA SER A 160 2.67 5.92 -29.76
C SER A 160 1.80 7.17 -29.90
N GLY A 161 2.25 8.34 -29.35
CA GLY A 161 1.40 9.49 -29.13
C GLY A 161 0.35 9.24 -28.06
N LEU A 162 -0.19 10.28 -27.48
CA LEU A 162 -1.32 10.22 -26.56
C LEU A 162 -2.44 11.11 -27.12
N LEU A 163 -3.38 10.50 -27.81
CA LEU A 163 -4.52 11.22 -28.35
C LEU A 163 -5.49 11.61 -27.23
N ALA A 164 -6.03 12.81 -27.33
CA ALA A 164 -7.06 13.27 -26.39
C ALA A 164 -8.30 12.36 -26.42
N LEU A 165 -8.68 11.88 -27.61
CA LEU A 165 -9.80 10.96 -27.78
C LEU A 165 -9.58 9.59 -27.13
N ASP A 166 -8.33 9.11 -27.10
CA ASP A 166 -8.04 7.80 -26.49
C ASP A 166 -8.22 7.87 -24.98
N ILE A 167 -7.69 8.91 -24.31
CA ILE A 167 -7.85 9.06 -22.87
C ILE A 167 -9.32 9.24 -22.47
N ASP A 168 -10.10 9.94 -23.29
CA ASP A 168 -11.52 10.15 -23.05
C ASP A 168 -12.34 8.86 -23.24
N ALA A 169 -11.88 7.96 -24.12
CA ALA A 169 -12.49 6.64 -24.31
C ALA A 169 -12.14 5.65 -23.19
N TRP A 170 -10.95 5.78 -22.59
CA TRP A 170 -10.48 4.84 -21.56
C TRP A 170 -11.00 5.16 -20.18
N VAL A 171 -11.12 6.45 -19.82
CA VAL A 171 -11.54 6.85 -18.47
C VAL A 171 -12.37 8.13 -18.51
N ARG A 172 -13.53 8.11 -17.87
CA ARG A 172 -14.40 9.28 -17.72
C ARG A 172 -14.03 10.08 -16.46
N PRO A 173 -14.24 11.40 -16.43
CA PRO A 173 -13.91 12.22 -15.26
C PRO A 173 -14.57 11.75 -13.96
N ASN A 174 -15.78 11.21 -14.02
CA ASN A 174 -16.51 10.71 -12.86
C ASN A 174 -15.96 9.37 -12.32
N GLU A 175 -15.14 8.64 -13.09
CA GLU A 175 -14.49 7.40 -12.70
C GLU A 175 -13.13 7.63 -12.04
N ILE A 176 -12.61 8.86 -12.09
CA ILE A 176 -11.28 9.20 -11.57
C ILE A 176 -11.35 9.49 -10.07
N SER A 177 -10.46 8.87 -9.31
CA SER A 177 -10.21 9.15 -7.89
C SER A 177 -9.08 10.15 -7.67
N GLY A 178 -8.10 10.21 -8.59
CA GLY A 178 -6.99 11.16 -8.55
C GLY A 178 -6.12 11.09 -9.79
N ILE A 179 -5.38 12.16 -10.07
CA ILE A 179 -4.42 12.24 -11.17
C ILE A 179 -3.10 12.77 -10.63
N GLU A 180 -2.01 12.12 -11.00
CA GLU A 180 -0.64 12.58 -10.77
C GLU A 180 -0.02 13.01 -12.10
N ILE A 181 0.67 14.12 -12.11
CA ILE A 181 1.29 14.69 -13.29
C ILE A 181 2.75 15.01 -12.97
N TYR A 182 3.65 14.39 -13.67
CA TYR A 182 5.09 14.55 -13.51
C TYR A 182 5.70 15.08 -14.80
N PHE A 183 6.34 16.23 -14.79
CA PHE A 183 6.94 16.85 -15.95
C PHE A 183 8.37 16.34 -16.19
N ASP A 184 9.26 16.48 -15.21
CA ASP A 184 10.69 16.16 -15.36
C ASP A 184 11.17 15.03 -14.45
N GLN A 185 10.73 15.05 -13.19
CA GLN A 185 11.12 14.07 -12.18
C GLN A 185 9.96 13.10 -11.96
N VAL A 186 10.09 11.92 -12.53
CA VAL A 186 9.06 10.88 -12.44
C VAL A 186 9.50 9.82 -11.43
N PRO A 187 8.63 9.39 -10.49
CA PRO A 187 8.92 8.29 -9.58
C PRO A 187 9.35 7.02 -10.33
N SER A 188 10.32 6.29 -9.80
CA SER A 188 10.94 5.13 -10.48
C SER A 188 9.96 4.09 -10.99
N GLN A 189 8.84 3.91 -10.29
CA GLN A 189 7.77 2.98 -10.68
C GLN A 189 7.03 3.40 -11.97
N PHE A 190 7.10 4.67 -12.38
CA PHE A 190 6.50 5.21 -13.61
C PHE A 190 7.54 5.58 -14.66
N GLN A 191 8.77 5.11 -14.53
CA GLN A 191 9.85 5.39 -15.47
C GLN A 191 9.95 4.38 -16.61
N ALA A 192 9.14 3.33 -16.62
CA ALA A 192 9.19 2.30 -17.65
C ALA A 192 8.86 2.90 -19.04
N GLY A 193 9.85 2.92 -19.92
CA GLY A 193 9.73 3.48 -21.27
C GLY A 193 9.86 4.99 -21.36
N MET A 194 10.35 5.67 -20.33
CA MET A 194 10.55 7.11 -20.33
C MET A 194 11.77 7.54 -21.15
N THR A 195 11.53 8.51 -22.01
CA THR A 195 12.54 9.15 -22.87
C THR A 195 12.54 10.68 -22.70
N GLY A 196 12.42 11.16 -21.44
CA GLY A 196 12.55 12.59 -21.12
C GLY A 196 11.30 13.45 -21.25
N CYS A 197 10.14 12.88 -21.54
CA CYS A 197 8.85 13.54 -21.41
C CYS A 197 8.11 12.93 -20.21
N GLY A 198 7.57 13.71 -19.34
CA GLY A 198 6.94 13.29 -18.09
C GLY A 198 5.95 12.13 -18.13
N ALA A 199 5.20 11.95 -17.08
CA ALA A 199 4.17 10.92 -16.96
C ALA A 199 2.87 11.48 -16.38
N ILE A 200 1.76 10.93 -16.85
CA ILE A 200 0.42 11.09 -16.29
C ILE A 200 0.02 9.76 -15.66
N VAL A 201 -0.42 9.78 -14.42
CA VAL A 201 -0.94 8.61 -13.72
C VAL A 201 -2.37 8.89 -13.28
N ILE A 202 -3.32 8.12 -13.79
CA ILE A 202 -4.73 8.21 -13.45
C ILE A 202 -5.11 7.06 -12.53
N TRP A 203 -5.76 7.38 -11.44
CA TRP A 203 -6.30 6.44 -10.48
C TRP A 203 -7.80 6.38 -10.63
N THR A 204 -8.35 5.22 -10.93
CA THR A 204 -9.80 5.03 -11.08
C THR A 204 -10.45 4.61 -9.78
N ARG A 205 -11.77 4.71 -9.73
CA ARG A 205 -12.59 4.16 -8.66
C ARG A 205 -13.02 2.75 -9.03
N LYS A 206 -12.80 1.82 -8.15
CA LYS A 206 -13.41 0.49 -8.21
C LYS A 206 -14.67 0.42 -7.39
#